data_bc3b74eeb06bb6c60a983649093bacad
#
_entry.id   bc3b74eeb06bb6c60a983649093bacad
#
_cell.length_a   1.000
_cell.length_b   1.000
_cell.length_c   1.000
_cell.angle_alpha   90.00
_cell.angle_beta   90.00
_cell.angle_gamma   90.00
#
_symmetry.space_group_name_H-M   'P 1'
#
loop_
_entity.id
_entity.type
_entity.pdbx_description
1 polymer ?
#
loop_
_entity_poly.entity_id
_entity_poly.type
_entity_poly.pdbx_seq_one_letter_code
_entity_poly.pdbx_strand_id
1 'polypeptide(L)'
;MSDFDIVYLDEPFKVTELPLKKIYVIDDYLCTELHHHIDKILTNSSIWSKTNQVSSRNPTGLPHHSFWGASFLREGERLEQGQDTYHSYIPLWFNRRIQTDFQFKWIRFQYMGLNSQTQGLHGTTHSDCADHDEWNLSFLYYYNRFWNKEWGGNLRFYDEPQFGLQGRDEHIKNHQIGEVEFKPNRLLMFDGRIPHGADAPTPKAKYVDRRSIVLRGDEVQLIDSEEMFSANDRVHNIRY
;
A
#
# COMPACT_ATOMS: atom_id res chain seq x y z
N MET A 1 -19.14 -14.91 -10.36
CA MET A 1 -17.78 -15.03 -9.84
C MET A 1 -17.03 -13.81 -10.33
N SER A 2 -16.52 -12.98 -9.46
CA SER A 2 -15.71 -11.82 -9.84
C SER A 2 -14.34 -12.33 -10.28
N ASP A 3 -13.99 -12.09 -11.54
CA ASP A 3 -12.70 -12.49 -12.12
C ASP A 3 -11.60 -11.53 -11.64
N PHE A 4 -11.21 -11.68 -10.37
CA PHE A 4 -10.05 -10.97 -9.81
C PHE A 4 -8.79 -11.77 -10.06
N ASP A 5 -7.78 -11.12 -10.63
CA ASP A 5 -6.49 -11.73 -10.91
C ASP A 5 -5.40 -11.17 -10.00
N ILE A 6 -4.64 -12.05 -9.37
CA ILE A 6 -3.39 -11.68 -8.71
C ILE A 6 -2.26 -11.93 -9.71
N VAL A 7 -1.61 -10.85 -10.14
CA VAL A 7 -0.59 -10.86 -11.18
C VAL A 7 0.78 -10.59 -10.57
N TYR A 8 1.64 -11.60 -10.58
CA TYR A 8 3.04 -11.47 -10.14
C TYR A 8 3.90 -10.99 -11.31
N LEU A 9 4.71 -9.98 -11.06
CA LEU A 9 5.58 -9.33 -12.03
C LEU A 9 7.02 -9.34 -11.53
N ASP A 10 7.95 -9.52 -12.44
CA ASP A 10 9.39 -9.48 -12.13
C ASP A 10 9.91 -8.05 -11.96
N GLU A 11 9.25 -7.08 -12.60
CA GLU A 11 9.63 -5.67 -12.58
C GLU A 11 8.41 -4.75 -12.71
N PRO A 12 8.51 -3.47 -12.32
CA PRO A 12 7.48 -2.47 -12.59
C PRO A 12 7.21 -2.32 -14.10
N PHE A 13 5.99 -1.95 -14.44
CA PHE A 13 5.52 -1.84 -15.82
C PHE A 13 4.79 -0.52 -16.07
N LYS A 14 4.73 -0.10 -17.33
CA LYS A 14 3.93 1.06 -17.71
C LYS A 14 2.44 0.76 -17.51
N VAL A 15 1.80 1.53 -16.65
CA VAL A 15 0.35 1.45 -16.45
C VAL A 15 -0.33 2.21 -17.58
N THR A 16 -1.07 1.49 -18.41
CA THR A 16 -1.83 2.04 -19.55
C THR A 16 -3.33 2.11 -19.29
N GLU A 17 -3.80 1.39 -18.25
CA GLU A 17 -5.20 1.35 -17.83
C GLU A 17 -5.28 1.10 -16.32
N LEU A 18 -6.40 1.47 -15.70
CA LEU A 18 -6.63 1.18 -14.28
C LEU A 18 -6.73 -0.33 -14.02
N PRO A 19 -6.09 -0.82 -12.96
CA PRO A 19 -6.17 -2.23 -12.57
C PRO A 19 -7.49 -2.56 -11.84
N LEU A 20 -8.63 -2.34 -12.46
CA LEU A 20 -9.97 -2.45 -11.84
C LEU A 20 -10.23 -3.77 -11.12
N LYS A 21 -9.66 -4.87 -11.63
CA LYS A 21 -9.84 -6.23 -11.08
C LYS A 21 -8.52 -6.98 -10.92
N LYS A 22 -7.40 -6.28 -10.98
CA LYS A 22 -6.09 -6.90 -10.89
C LYS A 22 -5.35 -6.38 -9.66
N ILE A 23 -4.65 -7.29 -9.01
CA ILE A 23 -3.76 -7.00 -7.90
C ILE A 23 -2.36 -7.32 -8.39
N TYR A 24 -1.57 -6.28 -8.62
CA TYR A 24 -0.18 -6.46 -9.07
C TYR A 24 0.74 -6.63 -7.87
N VAL A 25 1.62 -7.62 -7.97
CA VAL A 25 2.59 -7.99 -6.94
C VAL A 25 3.98 -7.98 -7.54
N ILE A 26 4.90 -7.21 -6.97
CA ILE A 26 6.30 -7.14 -7.39
C ILE A 26 7.16 -7.53 -6.20
N ASP A 27 7.90 -8.61 -6.34
CA ASP A 27 8.88 -9.07 -5.36
C ASP A 27 10.23 -8.36 -5.57
N ASP A 28 10.99 -8.24 -4.50
CA ASP A 28 12.32 -7.64 -4.51
C ASP A 28 12.35 -6.25 -5.17
N TYR A 29 11.29 -5.45 -4.89
CA TYR A 29 11.02 -4.16 -5.51
C TYR A 29 12.16 -3.16 -5.39
N LEU A 30 12.84 -3.12 -4.25
CA LEU A 30 14.01 -2.30 -4.03
C LEU A 30 15.29 -3.15 -3.99
N CYS A 31 16.42 -2.54 -4.30
CA CYS A 31 17.69 -3.22 -4.04
C CYS A 31 17.83 -3.50 -2.53
N THR A 32 18.55 -4.55 -2.20
CA THR A 32 18.68 -5.06 -0.82
C THR A 32 19.17 -4.00 0.15
N GLU A 33 20.14 -3.18 -0.25
CA GLU A 33 20.74 -2.13 0.59
C GLU A 33 19.70 -1.07 0.96
N LEU A 34 18.91 -0.62 -0.01
CA LEU A 34 17.89 0.39 0.21
C LEU A 34 16.73 -0.15 1.05
N HIS A 35 16.29 -1.37 0.78
CA HIS A 35 15.28 -2.06 1.59
C HIS A 35 15.73 -2.14 3.06
N HIS A 36 16.95 -2.60 3.32
CA HIS A 36 17.50 -2.68 4.68
C HIS A 36 17.68 -1.31 5.34
N HIS A 37 18.00 -0.28 4.55
CA HIS A 37 18.11 1.08 5.05
C HIS A 37 16.75 1.63 5.52
N ILE A 38 15.70 1.42 4.73
CA ILE A 38 14.33 1.81 5.08
C ILE A 38 13.87 1.10 6.35
N ASP A 39 14.04 -0.23 6.43
CA ASP A 39 13.70 -0.99 7.64
C ASP A 39 14.41 -0.43 8.86
N LYS A 40 15.73 -0.20 8.78
CA LYS A 40 16.54 0.32 9.88
C LYS A 40 16.03 1.68 10.38
N ILE A 41 15.74 2.60 9.46
CA ILE A 41 15.30 3.95 9.81
C ILE A 41 13.90 3.91 10.44
N LEU A 42 12.95 3.27 9.76
CA LEU A 42 11.56 3.28 10.20
C LEU A 42 11.34 2.50 11.48
N THR A 43 12.03 1.38 11.66
CA THR A 43 11.92 0.57 12.88
C THR A 43 12.47 1.28 14.11
N ASN A 44 13.54 2.05 13.95
CA ASN A 44 14.18 2.75 15.08
C ASN A 44 13.68 4.19 15.26
N SER A 45 12.65 4.57 14.53
CA SER A 45 12.09 5.92 14.60
C SER A 45 11.21 6.09 15.83
N SER A 46 11.16 7.30 16.38
CA SER A 46 10.27 7.70 17.48
C SER A 46 8.88 8.18 17.00
N ILE A 47 8.57 8.06 15.70
CA ILE A 47 7.31 8.56 15.14
C ILE A 47 6.11 7.65 15.42
N TRP A 48 6.33 6.46 15.92
CA TRP A 48 5.30 5.47 16.17
C TRP A 48 4.35 5.88 17.29
N SER A 49 3.05 5.80 17.01
CA SER A 49 1.98 5.99 17.98
C SER A 49 0.84 5.02 17.72
N LYS A 50 0.00 4.77 18.73
CA LYS A 50 -1.16 3.88 18.62
C LYS A 50 -2.35 4.63 18.01
N THR A 51 -2.25 5.02 16.74
CA THR A 51 -3.21 5.90 16.06
C THR A 51 -4.17 5.18 15.15
N ASN A 52 -3.77 4.02 14.63
CA ASN A 52 -4.63 3.24 13.72
C ASN A 52 -5.48 2.26 14.52
N GLN A 53 -6.55 2.76 15.10
CA GLN A 53 -7.46 1.99 15.94
C GLN A 53 -8.91 2.45 15.76
N VAL A 54 -9.85 1.58 16.13
CA VAL A 54 -11.27 1.93 16.22
C VAL A 54 -11.45 3.01 17.27
N SER A 55 -12.12 4.08 16.91
CA SER A 55 -12.39 5.21 17.79
C SER A 55 -13.70 5.89 17.36
N SER A 56 -14.11 6.92 18.13
CA SER A 56 -15.24 7.77 17.71
C SER A 56 -15.02 8.48 16.35
N ARG A 57 -13.77 8.59 15.91
CA ARG A 57 -13.40 9.14 14.57
C ARG A 57 -13.34 8.08 13.48
N ASN A 58 -13.19 6.82 13.86
CA ASN A 58 -13.18 5.67 12.96
C ASN A 58 -14.06 4.56 13.56
N PRO A 59 -15.40 4.70 13.52
CA PRO A 59 -16.31 3.79 14.20
C PRO A 59 -16.57 2.49 13.45
N THR A 60 -16.17 2.39 12.19
CA THR A 60 -16.50 1.26 11.31
C THR A 60 -15.57 0.06 11.48
N GLY A 61 -14.45 0.22 12.16
CA GLY A 61 -13.51 -0.87 12.40
C GLY A 61 -13.99 -1.86 13.48
N LEU A 62 -13.42 -3.05 13.47
CA LEU A 62 -13.63 -4.03 14.52
C LEU A 62 -12.89 -3.63 15.81
N PRO A 63 -13.39 -4.01 17.00
CA PRO A 63 -12.78 -3.62 18.28
C PRO A 63 -11.32 -4.02 18.45
N HIS A 64 -10.87 -5.07 17.79
CA HIS A 64 -9.48 -5.55 17.83
C HIS A 64 -8.55 -4.83 16.84
N HIS A 65 -9.10 -4.00 15.95
CA HIS A 65 -8.28 -3.20 15.03
C HIS A 65 -7.53 -2.12 15.83
N SER A 66 -6.27 -2.38 16.12
CA SER A 66 -5.42 -1.48 16.89
C SER A 66 -3.96 -1.68 16.51
N PHE A 67 -3.45 -0.82 15.61
CA PHE A 67 -2.08 -0.88 15.13
C PHE A 67 -1.25 0.29 15.68
N TRP A 68 0.05 0.05 15.74
CA TRP A 68 0.99 1.15 15.75
C TRP A 68 1.06 1.74 14.35
N GLY A 69 1.09 3.06 14.28
CA GLY A 69 1.12 3.77 13.00
C GLY A 69 1.85 5.09 13.09
N ALA A 70 2.15 5.63 11.92
CA ALA A 70 2.60 6.99 11.74
C ALA A 70 2.06 7.49 10.39
N SER A 71 1.64 8.74 10.33
CA SER A 71 1.20 9.35 9.07
C SER A 71 2.23 10.39 8.63
N PHE A 72 2.74 10.23 7.41
CA PHE A 72 3.59 11.22 6.76
C PHE A 72 2.78 12.25 5.98
N LEU A 73 1.66 11.83 5.42
CA LEU A 73 0.72 12.65 4.69
C LEU A 73 -0.69 12.21 5.07
N ARG A 74 -1.57 13.15 5.34
CA ARG A 74 -2.99 12.93 5.62
C ARG A 74 -3.84 13.56 4.54
N GLU A 75 -5.05 13.05 4.39
CA GLU A 75 -6.04 13.60 3.48
C GLU A 75 -6.18 15.13 3.67
N GLY A 76 -6.14 15.85 2.55
CA GLY A 76 -6.18 17.32 2.54
C GLY A 76 -4.83 18.03 2.74
N GLU A 77 -3.78 17.30 3.14
CA GLU A 77 -2.42 17.84 3.21
C GLU A 77 -1.73 17.72 1.84
N ARG A 78 -0.88 18.69 1.51
CA ARG A 78 0.00 18.57 0.34
C ARG A 78 1.33 17.96 0.79
N LEU A 79 1.90 17.09 -0.06
CA LEU A 79 3.19 16.46 0.21
C LEU A 79 4.32 17.48 0.43
N GLU A 80 4.25 18.62 -0.27
CA GLU A 80 5.17 19.75 -0.15
C GLU A 80 5.03 20.53 1.18
N GLN A 81 3.90 20.37 1.85
CA GLN A 81 3.63 20.96 3.17
C GLN A 81 3.88 19.96 4.30
N GLY A 82 4.22 18.73 3.94
CA GLY A 82 4.60 17.68 4.90
C GLY A 82 5.70 18.19 5.82
N GLN A 83 5.49 17.94 7.10
CA GLN A 83 6.33 18.41 8.19
C GLN A 83 7.81 18.28 7.86
N ASP A 84 8.60 19.29 8.18
CA ASP A 84 10.08 19.30 8.19
C ASP A 84 10.65 18.28 9.18
N THR A 85 10.29 17.00 9.00
CA THR A 85 10.79 15.93 9.82
C THR A 85 11.86 15.16 9.06
N TYR A 86 12.82 14.63 9.78
CA TYR A 86 13.86 13.73 9.28
C TYR A 86 13.31 12.60 8.38
N HIS A 87 12.03 12.26 8.50
CA HIS A 87 11.38 11.17 7.77
C HIS A 87 10.63 11.63 6.50
N SER A 88 10.53 12.92 6.24
CA SER A 88 9.77 13.46 5.11
C SER A 88 10.33 13.08 3.74
N TYR A 89 11.64 12.78 3.65
CA TYR A 89 12.27 12.36 2.41
C TYR A 89 11.78 10.99 1.91
N ILE A 90 11.37 10.08 2.82
CA ILE A 90 10.88 8.73 2.46
C ILE A 90 9.59 8.82 1.63
N PRO A 91 8.54 9.54 2.06
CA PRO A 91 7.35 9.73 1.24
C PRO A 91 7.63 10.39 -0.10
N LEU A 92 8.46 11.45 -0.12
CA LEU A 92 8.83 12.14 -1.36
C LEU A 92 9.57 11.20 -2.33
N TRP A 93 10.46 10.38 -1.79
CA TRP A 93 11.19 9.40 -2.58
C TRP A 93 10.25 8.33 -3.16
N PHE A 94 9.34 7.76 -2.34
CA PHE A 94 8.36 6.78 -2.81
C PHE A 94 7.42 7.36 -3.87
N ASN A 95 6.96 8.61 -3.70
CA ASN A 95 6.14 9.28 -4.69
C ASN A 95 6.85 9.31 -6.05
N ARG A 96 8.08 9.83 -6.08
CA ARG A 96 8.87 9.90 -7.32
C ARG A 96 9.17 8.52 -7.89
N ARG A 97 9.52 7.57 -7.03
CA ARG A 97 9.84 6.21 -7.43
C ARG A 97 8.65 5.53 -8.09
N ILE A 98 7.49 5.54 -7.47
CA ILE A 98 6.25 4.96 -8.01
C ILE A 98 5.85 5.65 -9.32
N GLN A 99 5.89 6.99 -9.36
CA GLN A 99 5.58 7.72 -10.59
C GLN A 99 6.49 7.31 -11.75
N THR A 100 7.77 7.13 -11.50
CA THR A 100 8.76 6.73 -12.51
C THR A 100 8.58 5.27 -12.91
N ASP A 101 8.52 4.38 -11.94
CA ASP A 101 8.51 2.93 -12.18
C ASP A 101 7.25 2.47 -12.94
N PHE A 102 6.10 3.06 -12.63
CA PHE A 102 4.84 2.75 -13.31
C PHE A 102 4.51 3.74 -14.44
N GLN A 103 5.42 4.65 -14.73
CA GLN A 103 5.33 5.63 -15.81
C GLN A 103 4.02 6.45 -15.77
N PHE A 104 3.60 6.87 -14.57
CA PHE A 104 2.53 7.83 -14.46
C PHE A 104 3.02 9.21 -14.92
N LYS A 105 2.20 9.93 -15.70
CA LYS A 105 2.43 11.34 -15.96
C LYS A 105 2.34 12.15 -14.67
N TRP A 106 1.35 11.77 -13.83
CA TRP A 106 1.09 12.35 -12.55
C TRP A 106 0.41 11.34 -11.63
N ILE A 107 0.77 11.35 -10.35
CA ILE A 107 0.02 10.72 -9.28
C ILE A 107 0.09 11.60 -8.04
N ARG A 108 -1.08 11.92 -7.47
CA ARG A 108 -1.17 12.63 -6.20
C ARG A 108 -1.50 11.63 -5.10
N PHE A 109 -0.66 11.57 -4.08
CA PHE A 109 -0.97 10.79 -2.90
C PHE A 109 -1.71 11.64 -1.87
N GLN A 110 -2.93 11.24 -1.51
CA GLN A 110 -3.71 11.83 -0.43
C GLN A 110 -3.35 11.26 0.94
N TYR A 111 -2.75 10.09 0.99
CA TYR A 111 -2.33 9.45 2.22
C TYR A 111 -1.01 8.70 2.02
N MET A 112 -0.14 8.89 2.98
CA MET A 112 1.08 8.08 3.14
C MET A 112 1.28 7.80 4.61
N GLY A 113 1.34 6.52 4.99
CA GLY A 113 1.47 6.14 6.38
C GLY A 113 2.19 4.82 6.58
N LEU A 114 2.50 4.56 7.83
CA LEU A 114 3.11 3.33 8.31
C LEU A 114 2.13 2.56 9.16
N ASN A 115 2.12 1.24 9.00
CA ASN A 115 1.41 0.33 9.89
C ASN A 115 2.37 -0.70 10.47
N SER A 116 2.21 -0.99 11.76
CA SER A 116 2.89 -2.07 12.46
C SER A 116 1.87 -2.88 13.24
N GLN A 117 1.68 -4.13 12.84
CA GLN A 117 0.73 -5.06 13.43
C GLN A 117 1.46 -6.07 14.30
N THR A 118 1.05 -6.16 15.55
CA THR A 118 1.48 -7.21 16.47
C THR A 118 0.61 -8.46 16.33
N GLN A 119 1.05 -9.55 16.91
CA GLN A 119 0.31 -10.81 17.00
C GLN A 119 -1.15 -10.58 17.47
N GLY A 120 -2.09 -11.20 16.77
CA GLY A 120 -3.50 -11.22 17.12
C GLY A 120 -4.29 -9.96 16.75
N LEU A 121 -3.64 -8.91 16.24
CA LEU A 121 -4.29 -7.67 15.84
C LEU A 121 -4.58 -7.65 14.33
N HIS A 122 -5.68 -8.26 13.92
CA HIS A 122 -6.11 -8.27 12.53
C HIS A 122 -6.64 -6.91 12.08
N GLY A 123 -6.36 -6.57 10.81
CA GLY A 123 -6.99 -5.43 10.16
C GLY A 123 -8.47 -5.67 9.90
N THR A 124 -9.30 -4.65 10.05
CA THR A 124 -10.66 -4.67 9.56
C THR A 124 -10.66 -4.65 8.03
N THR A 125 -11.52 -5.41 7.41
CA THR A 125 -11.74 -5.34 5.97
C THR A 125 -12.40 -4.01 5.61
N HIS A 126 -11.79 -3.27 4.71
CA HIS A 126 -12.23 -1.94 4.28
C HIS A 126 -11.81 -1.68 2.83
N SER A 127 -12.42 -0.70 2.20
CA SER A 127 -11.93 -0.09 0.97
C SER A 127 -11.21 1.21 1.32
N ASP A 128 -10.18 1.56 0.54
CA ASP A 128 -9.40 2.78 0.76
C ASP A 128 -10.08 4.03 0.21
N CYS A 129 -11.05 3.85 -0.70
CA CYS A 129 -11.82 4.94 -1.29
C CYS A 129 -13.28 4.53 -1.51
N ALA A 130 -14.13 5.50 -1.84
CA ALA A 130 -15.53 5.27 -2.15
C ALA A 130 -15.71 4.76 -3.59
N ASP A 131 -16.81 4.04 -3.84
CA ASP A 131 -17.10 3.43 -5.15
C ASP A 131 -17.21 4.44 -6.31
N HIS A 132 -17.51 5.71 -6.00
CA HIS A 132 -17.66 6.77 -7.00
C HIS A 132 -16.35 7.50 -7.34
N ASP A 133 -15.25 7.20 -6.64
CA ASP A 133 -13.95 7.78 -6.93
C ASP A 133 -13.40 7.16 -8.23
N GLU A 134 -13.22 7.98 -9.24
CA GLU A 134 -12.83 7.51 -10.59
C GLU A 134 -11.45 6.84 -10.59
N TRP A 135 -10.53 7.39 -9.79
CA TRP A 135 -9.13 6.94 -9.78
C TRP A 135 -8.59 6.90 -8.36
N ASN A 136 -8.44 5.71 -7.84
CA ASN A 136 -7.74 5.51 -6.57
C ASN A 136 -6.87 4.26 -6.63
N LEU A 137 -5.57 4.45 -6.49
CA LEU A 137 -4.62 3.36 -6.43
C LEU A 137 -4.04 3.24 -5.04
N SER A 138 -4.13 2.05 -4.49
CA SER A 138 -3.47 1.68 -3.25
C SER A 138 -2.16 0.95 -3.52
N PHE A 139 -1.14 1.37 -2.79
CA PHE A 139 0.17 0.71 -2.80
C PHE A 139 0.53 0.29 -1.39
N LEU A 140 1.00 -0.93 -1.24
CA LEU A 140 1.54 -1.44 0.01
C LEU A 140 2.95 -1.95 -0.20
N TYR A 141 3.91 -1.41 0.55
CA TYR A 141 5.28 -1.87 0.54
C TYR A 141 5.64 -2.50 1.89
N TYR A 142 6.09 -3.76 1.86
CA TYR A 142 6.46 -4.52 3.07
C TYR A 142 7.94 -4.35 3.37
N TYR A 143 8.27 -3.62 4.43
CA TYR A 143 9.65 -3.22 4.70
C TYR A 143 10.35 -4.00 5.82
N ASN A 144 9.73 -5.05 6.37
CA ASN A 144 10.45 -5.96 7.26
C ASN A 144 11.69 -6.51 6.55
N ARG A 145 12.83 -6.50 7.25
CA ARG A 145 14.07 -7.06 6.72
C ARG A 145 14.02 -8.59 6.56
N PHE A 146 13.26 -9.25 7.42
CA PHE A 146 13.10 -10.69 7.46
C PHE A 146 11.67 -11.07 7.84
N TRP A 147 11.16 -12.12 7.25
CA TRP A 147 9.88 -12.72 7.59
C TRP A 147 9.88 -14.21 7.29
N ASN A 148 9.31 -15.00 8.20
CA ASN A 148 9.06 -16.41 7.95
C ASN A 148 7.59 -16.55 7.51
N LYS A 149 7.34 -17.25 6.40
CA LYS A 149 5.97 -17.46 5.88
C LYS A 149 5.01 -18.09 6.91
N GLU A 150 5.52 -18.89 7.84
CA GLU A 150 4.71 -19.47 8.90
C GLU A 150 4.19 -18.42 9.93
N TRP A 151 4.73 -17.22 9.88
CA TRP A 151 4.28 -16.13 10.75
C TRP A 151 2.97 -15.49 10.24
N GLY A 152 2.47 -15.88 9.06
CA GLY A 152 1.25 -15.34 8.49
C GLY A 152 1.39 -13.86 8.10
N GLY A 153 0.39 -13.06 8.41
CA GLY A 153 0.41 -11.63 8.10
C GLY A 153 0.01 -11.30 6.65
N ASN A 154 -0.68 -12.21 5.99
CA ASN A 154 -1.10 -12.06 4.59
C ASN A 154 -2.09 -10.90 4.42
N LEU A 155 -2.18 -10.37 3.22
CA LEU A 155 -3.22 -9.43 2.82
C LEU A 155 -4.31 -10.20 2.10
N ARG A 156 -5.55 -10.11 2.60
CA ARG A 156 -6.72 -10.72 1.98
C ARG A 156 -7.53 -9.67 1.24
N PHE A 157 -8.12 -10.09 0.14
CA PHE A 157 -9.00 -9.30 -0.69
C PHE A 157 -10.40 -9.92 -0.67
N TYR A 158 -11.41 -9.06 -0.74
CA TYR A 158 -12.81 -9.46 -0.57
C TYR A 158 -13.68 -8.80 -1.63
N ASP A 159 -14.84 -9.40 -1.91
CA ASP A 159 -15.87 -8.81 -2.78
C ASP A 159 -16.74 -7.79 -2.04
N GLU A 160 -16.76 -7.84 -0.69
CA GLU A 160 -17.48 -6.89 0.15
C GLU A 160 -16.65 -6.47 1.36
N PRO A 161 -16.75 -5.21 1.82
CA PRO A 161 -16.16 -4.80 3.08
C PRO A 161 -16.90 -5.45 4.26
N GLN A 162 -16.18 -5.67 5.36
CA GLN A 162 -16.78 -6.21 6.58
C GLN A 162 -17.46 -5.10 7.38
N PHE A 163 -18.77 -5.28 7.63
CA PHE A 163 -19.57 -4.35 8.41
C PHE A 163 -19.96 -4.93 9.77
N GLY A 164 -19.87 -4.10 10.82
CA GLY A 164 -20.39 -4.43 12.15
C GLY A 164 -19.63 -5.54 12.86
N LEU A 165 -20.36 -6.33 13.64
CA LEU A 165 -19.83 -7.42 14.47
C LEU A 165 -19.78 -8.77 13.76
N GLN A 166 -19.88 -8.80 12.44
CA GLN A 166 -19.79 -10.04 11.68
C GLN A 166 -18.46 -10.75 12.00
N GLY A 167 -18.52 -12.04 12.25
CA GLY A 167 -17.36 -12.85 12.58
C GLY A 167 -16.36 -12.86 11.43
N ARG A 168 -15.07 -12.62 11.75
CA ARG A 168 -14.00 -12.58 10.76
C ARG A 168 -13.93 -13.86 9.92
N ASP A 169 -14.01 -15.03 10.56
CA ASP A 169 -13.89 -16.31 9.87
C ASP A 169 -15.08 -16.57 8.92
N GLU A 170 -16.26 -16.13 9.30
CA GLU A 170 -17.44 -16.18 8.44
C GLU A 170 -17.30 -15.26 7.24
N HIS A 171 -16.80 -14.04 7.45
CA HIS A 171 -16.54 -13.08 6.38
C HIS A 171 -15.49 -13.62 5.39
N ILE A 172 -14.37 -14.17 5.89
CA ILE A 172 -13.36 -14.82 5.05
C ILE A 172 -13.98 -15.92 4.19
N LYS A 173 -14.75 -16.81 4.81
CA LYS A 173 -15.35 -17.94 4.12
C LYS A 173 -16.31 -17.51 2.99
N ASN A 174 -17.07 -16.44 3.20
CA ASN A 174 -18.14 -16.05 2.29
C ASN A 174 -17.71 -15.04 1.23
N HIS A 175 -16.71 -14.20 1.52
CA HIS A 175 -16.39 -13.01 0.73
C HIS A 175 -14.94 -12.92 0.26
N GLN A 176 -14.04 -13.82 0.70
CA GLN A 176 -12.65 -13.77 0.24
C GLN A 176 -12.54 -14.15 -1.24
N ILE A 177 -11.95 -13.25 -2.04
CA ILE A 177 -11.68 -13.44 -3.46
C ILE A 177 -10.21 -13.71 -3.77
N GLY A 178 -9.29 -13.35 -2.86
CA GLY A 178 -7.86 -13.57 -3.05
C GLY A 178 -7.05 -13.34 -1.78
N GLU A 179 -5.77 -13.73 -1.85
CA GLU A 179 -4.82 -13.56 -0.76
C GLU A 179 -3.42 -13.38 -1.32
N VAL A 180 -2.67 -12.41 -0.80
CA VAL A 180 -1.25 -12.23 -1.09
C VAL A 180 -0.44 -12.45 0.17
N GLU A 181 0.53 -13.36 0.09
CA GLU A 181 1.44 -13.67 1.18
C GLU A 181 2.28 -12.44 1.56
N PHE A 182 2.47 -12.22 2.85
CA PHE A 182 3.40 -11.21 3.33
C PHE A 182 4.85 -11.67 3.08
N LYS A 183 5.56 -10.88 2.29
CA LYS A 183 6.98 -11.14 1.96
C LYS A 183 7.78 -9.83 2.05
N PRO A 184 8.95 -9.82 2.72
CA PRO A 184 9.82 -8.65 2.72
C PRO A 184 10.13 -8.13 1.32
N ASN A 185 10.26 -6.82 1.19
CA ASN A 185 10.61 -6.14 -0.07
C ASN A 185 9.58 -6.36 -1.20
N ARG A 186 8.34 -6.67 -0.86
CA ARG A 186 7.22 -6.81 -1.80
C ARG A 186 6.45 -5.50 -1.89
N LEU A 187 6.17 -5.07 -3.12
CA LEU A 187 5.22 -4.01 -3.42
C LEU A 187 3.94 -4.61 -4.00
N LEU A 188 2.81 -4.12 -3.53
CA LEU A 188 1.50 -4.39 -4.12
C LEU A 188 0.94 -3.09 -4.69
N MET A 189 0.22 -3.20 -5.82
CA MET A 189 -0.59 -2.13 -6.40
C MET A 189 -1.95 -2.68 -6.79
N PHE A 190 -3.02 -2.01 -6.37
CA PHE A 190 -4.40 -2.41 -6.68
C PHE A 190 -5.36 -1.21 -6.62
N ASP A 191 -6.55 -1.38 -7.17
CA ASP A 191 -7.63 -0.40 -7.07
C ASP A 191 -8.09 -0.27 -5.61
N GLY A 192 -8.04 0.94 -5.05
CA GLY A 192 -8.42 1.23 -3.66
C GLY A 192 -9.88 0.90 -3.30
N ARG A 193 -10.74 0.67 -4.29
CA ARG A 193 -12.12 0.22 -4.10
C ARG A 193 -12.22 -1.26 -3.73
N ILE A 194 -11.19 -2.06 -4.02
CA ILE A 194 -11.19 -3.48 -3.66
C ILE A 194 -11.09 -3.62 -2.14
N PRO A 195 -12.12 -4.19 -1.49
CA PRO A 195 -12.08 -4.41 -0.06
C PRO A 195 -10.93 -5.33 0.33
N HIS A 196 -10.17 -4.95 1.34
CA HIS A 196 -9.00 -5.69 1.78
C HIS A 196 -8.77 -5.57 3.28
N GLY A 197 -8.01 -6.50 3.83
CA GLY A 197 -7.66 -6.50 5.24
C GLY A 197 -6.43 -7.36 5.52
N ALA A 198 -5.53 -6.85 6.35
CA ALA A 198 -4.31 -7.53 6.70
C ALA A 198 -4.53 -8.51 7.87
N ASP A 199 -4.06 -9.74 7.71
CA ASP A 199 -3.99 -10.69 8.80
C ASP A 199 -2.94 -10.27 9.83
N ALA A 200 -3.21 -10.53 11.09
CA ALA A 200 -2.21 -10.40 12.13
C ALA A 200 -1.12 -11.48 11.97
N PRO A 201 0.08 -11.19 12.44
CA PRO A 201 1.06 -12.24 12.66
C PRO A 201 0.52 -13.34 13.59
N THR A 202 0.88 -14.60 13.27
CA THR A 202 0.57 -15.74 14.13
C THR A 202 1.42 -15.74 15.41
N PRO A 203 1.08 -16.55 16.42
CA PRO A 203 1.91 -16.71 17.61
C PRO A 203 3.36 -17.13 17.34
N LYS A 204 3.63 -17.72 16.18
CA LYS A 204 4.99 -18.10 15.77
C LYS A 204 5.90 -16.90 15.50
N ALA A 205 5.34 -15.74 15.18
CA ALA A 205 6.10 -14.50 14.98
C ALA A 205 6.66 -13.91 16.28
N LYS A 206 6.09 -14.31 17.42
CA LYS A 206 6.48 -13.84 18.75
C LYS A 206 6.44 -12.31 18.87
N TYR A 207 7.61 -11.66 18.86
CA TYR A 207 7.76 -10.21 19.05
C TYR A 207 8.04 -9.45 17.74
N VAL A 208 7.92 -10.12 16.59
CA VAL A 208 8.16 -9.49 15.30
C VAL A 208 6.84 -8.98 14.74
N ASP A 209 6.77 -7.66 14.56
CA ASP A 209 5.61 -7.00 13.97
C ASP A 209 5.65 -7.09 12.45
N ARG A 210 4.47 -7.21 11.85
CA ARG A 210 4.25 -7.03 10.42
C ARG A 210 4.22 -5.53 10.11
N ARG A 211 5.10 -5.07 9.22
CA ARG A 211 5.24 -3.64 8.95
C ARG A 211 5.05 -3.32 7.48
N SER A 212 4.31 -2.26 7.20
CA SER A 212 4.06 -1.80 5.84
C SER A 212 4.07 -0.27 5.73
N ILE A 213 4.47 0.21 4.57
CA ILE A 213 4.18 1.56 4.10
C ILE A 213 2.92 1.46 3.25
N VAL A 214 1.95 2.33 3.52
CA VAL A 214 0.69 2.42 2.80
C VAL A 214 0.65 3.75 2.08
N LEU A 215 0.34 3.74 0.79
CA LEU A 215 0.19 4.94 -0.02
C LEU A 215 -1.14 4.84 -0.78
N ARG A 216 -1.91 5.94 -0.80
CA ARG A 216 -3.16 6.04 -1.56
C ARG A 216 -3.07 7.21 -2.51
N GLY A 217 -3.23 6.94 -3.80
CA GLY A 217 -3.24 7.93 -4.87
C GLY A 217 -4.67 8.16 -5.36
N ASP A 218 -5.15 9.41 -5.36
CA ASP A 218 -6.51 9.79 -5.72
C ASP A 218 -6.61 10.47 -7.09
N GLU A 219 -5.52 11.03 -7.57
CA GLU A 219 -5.46 11.59 -8.92
C GLU A 219 -4.32 10.93 -9.68
N VAL A 220 -4.67 10.17 -10.71
CA VAL A 220 -3.69 9.48 -11.55
C VAL A 220 -3.88 9.92 -12.99
N GLN A 221 -2.81 10.39 -13.62
CA GLN A 221 -2.78 10.69 -15.06
C GLN A 221 -1.78 9.75 -15.73
N LEU A 222 -2.24 9.06 -16.74
CA LEU A 222 -1.40 8.17 -17.56
C LEU A 222 -0.68 8.99 -18.63
N ILE A 223 0.48 8.50 -19.06
CA ILE A 223 1.20 9.06 -20.20
C ILE A 223 0.51 8.56 -21.47
N ASP A 224 -0.07 9.45 -22.25
CA ASP A 224 -0.64 9.13 -23.55
C ASP A 224 0.45 8.68 -24.52
N SER A 225 0.15 7.68 -25.34
CA SER A 225 1.09 7.14 -26.32
C SER A 225 1.60 8.20 -27.30
N GLU A 226 0.78 9.19 -27.63
CA GLU A 226 1.15 10.28 -28.52
C GLU A 226 2.13 11.29 -27.91
N GLU A 227 2.05 11.55 -26.61
CA GLU A 227 2.99 12.44 -25.91
C GLU A 227 4.41 11.86 -25.84
N MET A 228 4.56 10.54 -25.83
CA MET A 228 5.89 9.89 -25.82
C MET A 228 6.67 10.14 -27.12
N PHE A 229 6.01 10.17 -28.27
CA PHE A 229 6.67 10.46 -29.55
C PHE A 229 7.15 11.90 -29.62
N SER A 230 6.36 12.86 -29.11
CA SER A 230 6.73 14.29 -29.11
C SER A 230 7.89 14.61 -28.14
N ALA A 231 8.08 13.87 -27.07
CA ALA A 231 9.18 14.06 -26.11
C ALA A 231 10.50 13.52 -26.69
N ASN A 232 10.48 12.39 -27.38
CA ASN A 232 11.66 11.84 -28.03
C ASN A 232 12.14 12.71 -29.23
N ASP A 233 11.22 13.32 -29.96
CA ASP A 233 11.57 14.26 -31.04
C ASP A 233 12.25 15.52 -30.54
N ARG A 234 11.97 15.97 -29.30
CA ARG A 234 12.63 17.16 -28.69
C ARG A 234 14.06 16.87 -28.23
N VAL A 235 14.37 15.62 -27.83
CA VAL A 235 15.72 15.24 -27.39
C VAL A 235 16.70 15.13 -28.56
N HIS A 236 16.23 14.82 -29.75
CA HIS A 236 17.08 14.72 -30.95
C HIS A 236 17.37 16.07 -31.63
N ASN A 237 16.71 17.15 -31.23
CA ASN A 237 16.92 18.49 -31.81
C ASN A 237 17.87 19.40 -31.02
N ILE A 238 18.48 18.93 -29.94
CA ILE A 238 19.59 19.65 -29.29
C ILE A 238 20.87 19.26 -30.04
N ARG A 239 21.15 19.96 -31.14
CA ARG A 239 22.48 19.97 -31.77
C ARG A 239 23.34 20.97 -31.01
N TYR A 240 24.47 20.50 -30.52
CA TYR A 240 25.56 21.32 -29.96
C TYR A 240 26.13 22.28 -31.02
#